data_0a03c73de2ae8d934bdaa452d56da0f4
#
_entry.id   0a03c73de2ae8d934bdaa452d56da0f4
#
_cell.length_a   1.000
_cell.length_b   1.000
_cell.length_c   1.000
_cell.angle_alpha   90.00
_cell.angle_beta   90.00
_cell.angle_gamma   90.00
#
_symmetry.space_group_name_H-M   'P 1'
#
loop_
_entity.id
_entity.type
_entity.pdbx_description
1 polymer ?
#
loop_
_entity_poly.entity_id
_entity_poly.type
_entity_poly.pdbx_seq_one_letter_code
_entity_poly.pdbx_strand_id
1 'polypeptide(L)'
;MKIILALLIFSLIVLFHEFGHFLLAKRGGIGVTEFSLGMGPRLFSKQIGETRYSVKLLPFGGSCMMVGEDGESDEENSFGSKSVWTRISVVAAGPIFNFILAFFLALFIVGSIGYDAPDIVAVMDGYPAAEAGMQPGDRIVQMNHKRIHVYREVSFYVQTHQGETVNLVYERDGERHAVTLEPKQSENGTYLLGFQGSGVRTRGNVFQTIYYSAYEVKYWIDTTLKSLGMMFGGQVSADDISGPVGIVNTIGETYEASREDGGFYVWLNMLNISILLSANLGVMNLLPIPALDGGRLVFLLLEVLRRGKRIDPEKEGMVHFVGLMLLMALMLVVMLNDFRNIL
;
A
#
# COMPACT_ATOMS: atom_id res chain seq x y z
N MET A 1 -9.62 11.46 19.55
CA MET A 1 -10.19 10.45 18.64
C MET A 1 -9.20 10.09 17.51
N LYS A 2 -8.63 11.08 16.78
CA LYS A 2 -7.68 10.90 15.66
C LYS A 2 -6.54 9.91 15.96
N ILE A 3 -5.81 10.12 17.08
CA ILE A 3 -4.67 9.28 17.48
C ILE A 3 -5.10 7.82 17.75
N ILE A 4 -6.23 7.63 18.42
CA ILE A 4 -6.71 6.27 18.74
C ILE A 4 -7.06 5.52 17.46
N LEU A 5 -7.75 6.17 16.50
CA LEU A 5 -8.07 5.57 15.21
C LEU A 5 -6.80 5.21 14.42
N ALA A 6 -5.83 6.13 14.36
CA ALA A 6 -4.56 5.87 13.69
C ALA A 6 -3.83 4.69 14.34
N LEU A 7 -3.73 4.66 15.67
CA LEU A 7 -3.11 3.55 16.39
C LEU A 7 -3.80 2.21 16.12
N LEU A 8 -5.14 2.17 16.08
CA LEU A 8 -5.89 0.95 15.76
C LEU A 8 -5.63 0.48 14.33
N ILE A 9 -5.65 1.39 13.35
CA ILE A 9 -5.37 1.07 11.95
C ILE A 9 -3.95 0.55 11.79
N PHE A 10 -2.95 1.26 12.31
CA PHE A 10 -1.56 0.84 12.25
C PHE A 10 -1.33 -0.49 12.96
N SER A 11 -1.89 -0.68 14.16
CA SER A 11 -1.76 -1.92 14.91
C SER A 11 -2.33 -3.11 14.14
N LEU A 12 -3.47 -2.94 13.47
CA LEU A 12 -4.07 -3.98 12.63
C LEU A 12 -3.16 -4.34 11.45
N ILE A 13 -2.67 -3.33 10.73
CA ILE A 13 -1.83 -3.52 9.54
C ILE A 13 -0.51 -4.22 9.91
N VAL A 14 0.16 -3.76 10.98
CA VAL A 14 1.41 -4.36 11.42
C VAL A 14 1.19 -5.77 12.00
N LEU A 15 0.09 -5.98 12.72
CA LEU A 15 -0.23 -7.32 13.22
C LEU A 15 -0.41 -8.35 12.09
N PHE A 16 -1.07 -7.96 10.98
CA PHE A 16 -1.21 -8.82 9.81
C PHE A 16 0.12 -9.06 9.10
N HIS A 17 0.97 -8.05 9.03
CA HIS A 17 2.34 -8.16 8.52
C HIS A 17 3.14 -9.20 9.31
N GLU A 18 3.25 -9.02 10.62
CA GLU A 18 3.96 -9.94 11.52
C GLU A 18 3.33 -11.35 11.53
N PHE A 19 2.00 -11.42 11.37
CA PHE A 19 1.30 -12.69 11.27
C PHE A 19 1.69 -13.46 10.01
N GLY A 20 2.00 -12.78 8.91
CA GLY A 20 2.56 -13.38 7.70
C GLY A 20 3.87 -14.11 7.98
N HIS A 21 4.83 -13.43 8.60
CA HIS A 21 6.11 -14.01 9.01
C HIS A 21 5.90 -15.20 9.98
N PHE A 22 5.08 -15.00 10.99
CA PHE A 22 4.75 -16.03 11.99
C PHE A 22 4.20 -17.29 11.34
N LEU A 23 3.21 -17.18 10.48
CA LEU A 23 2.54 -18.33 9.87
C LEU A 23 3.50 -19.13 8.98
N LEU A 24 4.28 -18.44 8.14
CA LEU A 24 5.25 -19.11 7.26
C LEU A 24 6.45 -19.64 8.02
N ALA A 25 6.92 -18.99 9.09
CA ALA A 25 7.96 -19.50 9.97
C ALA A 25 7.53 -20.82 10.62
N LYS A 26 6.35 -20.85 11.23
CA LYS A 26 5.79 -22.07 11.83
C LYS A 26 5.62 -23.20 10.80
N ARG A 27 5.08 -22.88 9.62
CA ARG A 27 4.94 -23.86 8.53
C ARG A 27 6.29 -24.38 8.02
N GLY A 28 7.31 -23.51 8.00
CA GLY A 28 8.69 -23.86 7.61
C GLY A 28 9.49 -24.59 8.69
N GLY A 29 8.91 -24.84 9.87
CA GLY A 29 9.60 -25.49 11.01
C GLY A 29 10.67 -24.57 11.62
N ILE A 30 10.45 -23.25 11.57
CA ILE A 30 11.28 -22.25 12.25
C ILE A 30 10.66 -21.97 13.62
N GLY A 31 11.48 -22.04 14.68
CA GLY A 31 11.05 -21.70 16.04
C GLY A 31 10.73 -20.21 16.15
N VAL A 32 9.57 -19.90 16.73
CA VAL A 32 9.20 -18.52 17.05
C VAL A 32 9.16 -18.37 18.56
N THR A 33 10.06 -17.56 19.09
CA THR A 33 10.21 -17.35 20.53
C THR A 33 9.16 -16.37 21.07
N GLU A 34 8.87 -15.30 20.34
CA GLU A 34 7.85 -14.32 20.72
C GLU A 34 7.09 -13.81 19.49
N PHE A 35 5.76 -13.72 19.63
CA PHE A 35 4.87 -12.99 18.73
C PHE A 35 4.18 -11.90 19.52
N SER A 36 4.43 -10.64 19.18
CA SER A 36 3.93 -9.53 19.99
C SER A 36 3.18 -8.47 19.17
N LEU A 37 2.13 -7.92 19.79
CA LEU A 37 1.48 -6.69 19.38
C LEU A 37 2.06 -5.53 20.20
N GLY A 38 2.51 -4.47 19.50
CA GLY A 38 3.11 -3.30 20.11
C GLY A 38 4.60 -3.44 20.40
N MET A 39 5.16 -2.38 20.96
CA MET A 39 6.57 -2.24 21.28
C MET A 39 6.77 -1.88 22.77
N GLY A 40 8.01 -2.01 23.26
CA GLY A 40 8.41 -1.64 24.62
C GLY A 40 8.14 -2.74 25.66
N PRO A 41 7.91 -2.38 26.94
CA PRO A 41 7.68 -3.33 28.02
C PRO A 41 6.41 -4.15 27.81
N ARG A 42 6.46 -5.44 28.22
CA ARG A 42 5.29 -6.33 28.17
C ARG A 42 4.25 -5.95 29.23
N LEU A 43 3.01 -5.73 28.81
CA LEU A 43 1.86 -5.58 29.70
C LEU A 43 1.26 -6.94 30.07
N PHE A 44 1.01 -7.76 29.05
CA PHE A 44 0.47 -9.09 29.19
C PHE A 44 1.24 -10.06 28.31
N SER A 45 1.45 -11.27 28.79
CA SER A 45 2.01 -12.34 27.97
C SER A 45 1.49 -13.71 28.41
N LYS A 46 1.40 -14.61 27.43
CA LYS A 46 1.05 -16.02 27.65
C LYS A 46 1.94 -16.91 26.83
N GLN A 47 2.55 -17.91 27.46
CA GLN A 47 3.31 -18.94 26.77
C GLN A 47 2.35 -20.01 26.25
N ILE A 48 2.41 -20.30 24.94
CA ILE A 48 1.64 -21.38 24.32
C ILE A 48 2.64 -22.19 23.45
N GLY A 49 2.94 -23.40 23.91
CA GLY A 49 4.04 -24.19 23.33
C GLY A 49 5.38 -23.48 23.48
N GLU A 50 6.12 -23.39 22.40
CA GLU A 50 7.42 -22.69 22.34
C GLU A 50 7.31 -21.18 22.15
N THR A 51 6.13 -20.66 21.77
CA THR A 51 5.93 -19.25 21.45
C THR A 51 5.29 -18.48 22.61
N ARG A 52 5.88 -17.35 22.95
CA ARG A 52 5.29 -16.38 23.87
C ARG A 52 4.46 -15.36 23.08
N TYR A 53 3.18 -15.29 23.38
CA TYR A 53 2.29 -14.25 22.83
C TYR A 53 2.24 -13.09 23.79
N SER A 54 2.53 -11.86 23.32
CA SER A 54 2.66 -10.67 24.18
C SER A 54 1.89 -9.47 23.63
N VAL A 55 1.35 -8.67 24.55
CA VAL A 55 0.88 -7.30 24.29
C VAL A 55 1.80 -6.36 25.02
N LYS A 56 2.39 -5.41 24.31
CA LYS A 56 3.37 -4.47 24.82
C LYS A 56 2.75 -3.07 25.02
N LEU A 57 3.42 -2.20 25.76
CA LEU A 57 2.90 -0.92 26.25
C LEU A 57 2.55 0.05 25.12
N LEU A 58 3.41 0.17 24.14
CA LEU A 58 3.21 1.09 23.02
C LEU A 58 2.38 0.38 21.93
N PRO A 59 1.13 0.81 21.67
CA PRO A 59 0.21 0.11 20.79
C PRO A 59 0.48 0.40 19.31
N PHE A 60 1.73 0.50 18.92
CA PHE A 60 2.17 0.60 17.53
C PHE A 60 3.31 -0.37 17.27
N GLY A 61 3.35 -0.90 16.05
CA GLY A 61 4.31 -1.94 15.71
C GLY A 61 3.89 -3.34 16.19
N GLY A 62 4.79 -4.27 15.99
CA GLY A 62 4.69 -5.66 16.39
C GLY A 62 6.05 -6.31 16.25
N SER A 63 6.16 -7.58 16.61
CA SER A 63 7.36 -8.37 16.30
C SER A 63 7.06 -9.86 16.27
N CYS A 64 7.67 -10.53 15.31
CA CYS A 64 7.75 -11.98 15.23
C CYS A 64 9.22 -12.37 15.40
N MET A 65 9.62 -12.74 16.62
CA MET A 65 11.02 -13.11 16.93
C MET A 65 11.27 -14.58 16.60
N MET A 66 12.06 -14.83 15.58
CA MET A 66 12.43 -16.18 15.14
C MET A 66 13.78 -16.60 15.73
N VAL A 67 13.94 -17.89 15.96
CA VAL A 67 15.21 -18.45 16.45
C VAL A 67 16.28 -18.29 15.37
N GLY A 68 17.43 -17.69 15.72
CA GLY A 68 18.57 -17.53 14.82
C GLY A 68 18.30 -16.60 13.61
N GLU A 69 17.41 -15.62 13.76
CA GLU A 69 17.12 -14.65 12.71
C GLU A 69 18.22 -13.59 12.58
N ASP A 70 18.67 -13.06 13.72
CA ASP A 70 19.66 -11.96 13.78
C ASP A 70 21.06 -12.43 14.21
N GLY A 71 21.33 -13.74 14.11
CA GLY A 71 22.64 -14.29 14.50
C GLY A 71 22.79 -15.77 14.17
N GLU A 72 23.97 -16.30 14.44
CA GLU A 72 24.20 -17.73 14.30
C GLU A 72 23.50 -18.48 15.44
N SER A 73 22.84 -19.58 15.11
CA SER A 73 22.24 -20.50 16.04
C SER A 73 22.42 -21.93 15.52
N ASP A 74 22.90 -22.82 16.36
CA ASP A 74 23.09 -24.24 16.06
C ASP A 74 21.79 -25.07 16.19
N GLU A 75 20.67 -24.40 16.53
CA GLU A 75 19.38 -25.07 16.68
C GLU A 75 18.82 -25.51 15.33
N GLU A 76 18.32 -26.73 15.22
CA GLU A 76 17.72 -27.29 14.00
C GLU A 76 16.49 -26.51 13.53
N ASN A 77 15.79 -25.85 14.45
CA ASN A 77 14.63 -25.00 14.16
C ASN A 77 15.00 -23.53 13.95
N SER A 78 16.28 -23.18 13.82
CA SER A 78 16.72 -21.81 13.55
C SER A 78 16.36 -21.37 12.12
N PHE A 79 16.13 -20.06 11.92
CA PHE A 79 15.93 -19.44 10.60
C PHE A 79 17.12 -19.79 9.69
N GLY A 80 18.32 -19.69 10.21
CA GLY A 80 19.55 -20.04 9.51
C GLY A 80 19.65 -21.50 9.06
N SER A 81 19.09 -22.47 9.77
CA SER A 81 19.17 -23.89 9.41
C SER A 81 18.29 -24.28 8.21
N LYS A 82 17.32 -23.44 7.82
CA LYS A 82 16.35 -23.77 6.78
C LYS A 82 16.84 -23.45 5.37
N SER A 83 16.20 -24.08 4.38
CA SER A 83 16.50 -23.80 2.98
C SER A 83 16.31 -22.33 2.65
N VAL A 84 17.09 -21.82 1.69
CA VAL A 84 16.96 -20.41 1.24
C VAL A 84 15.55 -20.08 0.76
N TRP A 85 14.86 -21.02 0.12
CA TRP A 85 13.49 -20.82 -0.35
C TRP A 85 12.47 -20.72 0.79
N THR A 86 12.66 -21.50 1.86
CA THR A 86 11.87 -21.37 3.09
C THR A 86 12.06 -19.98 3.70
N ARG A 87 13.32 -19.53 3.81
CA ARG A 87 13.64 -18.20 4.35
C ARG A 87 13.07 -17.07 3.49
N ILE A 88 13.18 -17.17 2.16
CA ILE A 88 12.54 -16.21 1.22
C ILE A 88 11.04 -16.18 1.44
N SER A 89 10.38 -17.35 1.54
CA SER A 89 8.92 -17.39 1.75
C SER A 89 8.50 -16.75 3.06
N VAL A 90 9.28 -16.92 4.13
CA VAL A 90 9.00 -16.31 5.44
C VAL A 90 9.16 -14.80 5.38
N VAL A 91 10.28 -14.31 4.82
CA VAL A 91 10.53 -12.85 4.73
C VAL A 91 9.52 -12.17 3.80
N ALA A 92 9.19 -12.77 2.65
CA ALA A 92 8.20 -12.21 1.74
C ALA A 92 6.76 -12.26 2.29
N ALA A 93 6.48 -13.11 3.28
CA ALA A 93 5.13 -13.28 3.81
C ALA A 93 4.58 -12.03 4.49
N GLY A 94 5.38 -11.24 5.20
CA GLY A 94 4.95 -9.99 5.82
C GLY A 94 4.30 -9.04 4.81
N PRO A 95 5.04 -8.58 3.79
CA PRO A 95 4.51 -7.73 2.74
C PRO A 95 3.31 -8.34 1.98
N ILE A 96 3.36 -9.64 1.68
CA ILE A 96 2.25 -10.34 1.00
C ILE A 96 0.98 -10.32 1.86
N PHE A 97 1.09 -10.51 3.17
CA PHE A 97 -0.07 -10.46 4.07
C PHE A 97 -0.68 -9.06 4.16
N ASN A 98 0.09 -8.00 3.96
CA ASN A 98 -0.45 -6.66 3.83
C ASN A 98 -1.30 -6.50 2.56
N PHE A 99 -0.89 -7.07 1.43
CA PHE A 99 -1.73 -7.09 0.22
C PHE A 99 -2.98 -7.95 0.40
N ILE A 100 -2.87 -9.07 1.10
CA ILE A 100 -4.01 -9.93 1.46
C ILE A 100 -5.00 -9.17 2.35
N LEU A 101 -4.53 -8.45 3.38
CA LEU A 101 -5.38 -7.61 4.22
C LEU A 101 -6.07 -6.54 3.37
N ALA A 102 -5.31 -5.79 2.56
CA ALA A 102 -5.87 -4.78 1.67
C ALA A 102 -6.95 -5.36 0.75
N PHE A 103 -6.74 -6.58 0.22
CA PHE A 103 -7.72 -7.26 -0.62
C PHE A 103 -9.01 -7.61 0.13
N PHE A 104 -8.93 -8.14 1.35
CA PHE A 104 -10.13 -8.45 2.13
C PHE A 104 -10.90 -7.19 2.54
N LEU A 105 -10.20 -6.11 2.88
CA LEU A 105 -10.83 -4.82 3.16
C LEU A 105 -11.51 -4.25 1.90
N ALA A 106 -10.85 -4.33 0.73
CA ALA A 106 -11.42 -3.94 -0.55
C ALA A 106 -12.64 -4.81 -0.92
N LEU A 107 -12.55 -6.13 -0.70
CA LEU A 107 -13.65 -7.07 -0.93
C LEU A 107 -14.88 -6.70 -0.11
N PHE A 108 -14.67 -6.28 1.14
CA PHE A 108 -15.74 -5.81 2.00
C PHE A 108 -16.37 -4.51 1.46
N ILE A 109 -15.56 -3.50 1.08
CA ILE A 109 -16.06 -2.23 0.54
C ILE A 109 -16.82 -2.45 -0.77
N VAL A 110 -16.20 -3.14 -1.74
CA VAL A 110 -16.80 -3.40 -3.06
C VAL A 110 -18.06 -4.25 -2.93
N GLY A 111 -18.07 -5.23 -2.03
CA GLY A 111 -19.28 -6.02 -1.74
C GLY A 111 -20.41 -5.23 -1.11
N SER A 112 -20.09 -4.22 -0.28
CA SER A 112 -21.08 -3.42 0.43
C SER A 112 -21.70 -2.33 -0.43
N ILE A 113 -20.87 -1.56 -1.15
CA ILE A 113 -21.29 -0.36 -1.88
C ILE A 113 -21.04 -0.40 -3.39
N GLY A 114 -20.43 -1.49 -3.91
CA GLY A 114 -20.08 -1.62 -5.32
C GLY A 114 -18.70 -1.04 -5.65
N TYR A 115 -18.34 -1.11 -6.93
CA TYR A 115 -17.09 -0.63 -7.49
C TYR A 115 -17.28 0.66 -8.30
N ASP A 116 -16.20 1.41 -8.48
CA ASP A 116 -16.15 2.64 -9.25
C ASP A 116 -15.81 2.32 -10.71
N ALA A 117 -16.85 2.13 -11.53
CA ALA A 117 -16.67 1.83 -12.95
C ALA A 117 -16.11 3.05 -13.70
N PRO A 118 -15.24 2.85 -14.71
CA PRO A 118 -14.68 3.95 -15.50
C PRO A 118 -15.66 4.47 -16.57
N ASP A 119 -16.94 4.64 -16.18
CA ASP A 119 -18.01 5.11 -17.03
C ASP A 119 -18.09 6.64 -16.96
N ILE A 120 -18.28 7.29 -18.11
CA ILE A 120 -18.49 8.74 -18.21
C ILE A 120 -19.95 9.04 -17.94
N VAL A 121 -20.22 9.99 -17.05
CA VAL A 121 -21.61 10.45 -16.77
C VAL A 121 -21.90 11.84 -17.29
N ALA A 122 -20.87 12.65 -17.47
CA ALA A 122 -21.00 13.99 -18.02
C ALA A 122 -19.78 14.34 -18.87
N VAL A 123 -20.02 15.11 -19.92
CA VAL A 123 -18.98 15.69 -20.78
C VAL A 123 -19.15 17.20 -20.73
N MET A 124 -18.04 17.91 -20.59
CA MET A 124 -18.01 19.36 -20.44
C MET A 124 -17.83 20.03 -21.82
N ASP A 125 -18.74 20.91 -22.20
CA ASP A 125 -18.65 21.66 -23.45
C ASP A 125 -17.39 22.55 -23.51
N GLY A 126 -16.77 22.61 -24.69
CA GLY A 126 -15.55 23.36 -24.92
C GLY A 126 -14.27 22.71 -24.38
N TYR A 127 -14.36 21.45 -24.00
CA TYR A 127 -13.22 20.61 -23.62
C TYR A 127 -12.95 19.49 -24.62
N PRO A 128 -11.75 18.93 -24.65
CA PRO A 128 -11.31 17.96 -25.67
C PRO A 128 -12.22 16.74 -25.81
N ALA A 129 -12.79 16.24 -24.71
CA ALA A 129 -13.70 15.10 -24.77
C ALA A 129 -15.00 15.39 -25.55
N ALA A 130 -15.57 16.59 -25.37
CA ALA A 130 -16.75 17.01 -26.12
C ALA A 130 -16.44 17.21 -27.62
N GLU A 131 -15.28 17.82 -27.92
CA GLU A 131 -14.82 18.03 -29.30
C GLU A 131 -14.54 16.72 -30.03
N ALA A 132 -14.10 15.70 -29.30
CA ALA A 132 -13.89 14.33 -29.80
C ALA A 132 -15.18 13.50 -29.91
N GLY A 133 -16.35 14.07 -29.53
CA GLY A 133 -17.63 13.38 -29.63
C GLY A 133 -17.88 12.31 -28.58
N MET A 134 -17.18 12.38 -27.45
CA MET A 134 -17.44 11.50 -26.30
C MET A 134 -18.79 11.86 -25.67
N GLN A 135 -19.47 10.88 -25.07
CA GLN A 135 -20.82 11.04 -24.54
C GLN A 135 -20.96 10.36 -23.16
N PRO A 136 -21.95 10.79 -22.35
CA PRO A 136 -22.35 10.04 -21.17
C PRO A 136 -22.72 8.60 -21.56
N GLY A 137 -22.25 7.61 -20.77
CA GLY A 137 -22.39 6.19 -21.04
C GLY A 137 -21.15 5.54 -21.66
N ASP A 138 -20.21 6.30 -22.20
CA ASP A 138 -18.93 5.76 -22.68
C ASP A 138 -18.13 5.18 -21.51
N ARG A 139 -17.56 3.99 -21.72
CA ARG A 139 -16.67 3.34 -20.75
C ARG A 139 -15.22 3.45 -21.19
N ILE A 140 -14.38 4.10 -20.39
CA ILE A 140 -12.96 4.21 -20.65
C ILE A 140 -12.30 2.83 -20.42
N VAL A 141 -11.63 2.29 -21.42
CA VAL A 141 -10.96 0.98 -21.33
C VAL A 141 -9.44 1.08 -21.40
N GLN A 142 -8.90 2.17 -21.97
CA GLN A 142 -7.45 2.37 -22.09
C GLN A 142 -7.10 3.84 -22.23
N MET A 143 -5.98 4.24 -21.60
CA MET A 143 -5.33 5.55 -21.78
C MET A 143 -3.86 5.30 -22.12
N ASN A 144 -3.44 5.72 -23.32
CA ASN A 144 -2.15 5.35 -23.94
C ASN A 144 -1.92 3.83 -23.85
N HIS A 145 -0.90 3.38 -23.11
CA HIS A 145 -0.57 1.96 -22.95
C HIS A 145 -1.20 1.32 -21.71
N LYS A 146 -1.86 2.13 -20.84
CA LYS A 146 -2.44 1.67 -19.58
C LYS A 146 -3.90 1.27 -19.78
N ARG A 147 -4.25 0.00 -19.46
CA ARG A 147 -5.63 -0.44 -19.34
C ARG A 147 -6.26 0.17 -18.09
N ILE A 148 -7.52 0.58 -18.19
CA ILE A 148 -8.29 1.20 -17.12
C ILE A 148 -9.36 0.22 -16.65
N HIS A 149 -9.47 0.06 -15.33
CA HIS A 149 -10.40 -0.86 -14.69
C HIS A 149 -11.33 -0.16 -13.71
N VAL A 150 -10.83 0.89 -13.03
CA VAL A 150 -11.59 1.72 -12.10
C VAL A 150 -11.39 3.20 -12.44
N TYR A 151 -12.41 4.05 -12.18
CA TYR A 151 -12.37 5.45 -12.61
C TYR A 151 -11.24 6.25 -11.96
N ARG A 152 -10.88 5.95 -10.72
CA ARG A 152 -9.75 6.62 -10.05
C ARG A 152 -8.40 6.45 -10.76
N GLU A 153 -8.23 5.39 -11.58
CA GLU A 153 -7.03 5.25 -12.42
C GLU A 153 -6.97 6.33 -13.51
N VAL A 154 -8.13 6.77 -14.02
CA VAL A 154 -8.24 7.87 -14.99
C VAL A 154 -7.79 9.18 -14.36
N SER A 155 -8.35 9.51 -13.18
CA SER A 155 -8.01 10.73 -12.45
C SER A 155 -6.52 10.78 -12.12
N PHE A 156 -5.98 9.68 -11.60
CA PHE A 156 -4.56 9.56 -11.28
C PHE A 156 -3.67 9.68 -12.53
N TYR A 157 -4.09 9.08 -13.65
CA TYR A 157 -3.36 9.16 -14.91
C TYR A 157 -3.25 10.61 -15.39
N VAL A 158 -4.37 11.33 -15.45
CA VAL A 158 -4.39 12.75 -15.88
C VAL A 158 -3.56 13.63 -14.94
N GLN A 159 -3.63 13.38 -13.63
CA GLN A 159 -2.88 14.13 -12.63
C GLN A 159 -1.36 13.93 -12.76
N THR A 160 -0.91 12.73 -13.14
CA THR A 160 0.53 12.40 -13.24
C THR A 160 1.13 12.62 -14.63
N HIS A 161 0.31 12.97 -15.66
CA HIS A 161 0.70 13.26 -17.04
C HIS A 161 0.09 14.58 -17.50
N GLN A 162 0.29 15.63 -16.69
CA GLN A 162 -0.29 16.93 -16.92
C GLN A 162 0.18 17.55 -18.25
N GLY A 163 -0.77 17.94 -19.12
CA GLY A 163 -0.49 18.56 -20.40
C GLY A 163 -0.05 17.61 -21.51
N GLU A 164 0.15 16.33 -21.21
CA GLU A 164 0.52 15.34 -22.22
C GLU A 164 -0.72 14.91 -23.04
N THR A 165 -0.53 14.74 -24.34
CA THR A 165 -1.57 14.19 -25.24
C THR A 165 -1.90 12.75 -24.84
N VAL A 166 -3.20 12.44 -24.74
CA VAL A 166 -3.71 11.12 -24.32
C VAL A 166 -4.43 10.45 -25.48
N ASN A 167 -3.94 9.29 -25.91
CA ASN A 167 -4.68 8.37 -26.78
C ASN A 167 -5.62 7.54 -25.91
N LEU A 168 -6.92 7.84 -25.95
CA LEU A 168 -7.95 7.22 -25.14
C LEU A 168 -8.76 6.26 -25.98
N VAL A 169 -8.99 5.05 -25.46
CA VAL A 169 -9.92 4.07 -26.04
C VAL A 169 -11.09 3.94 -25.08
N TYR A 170 -12.30 4.11 -25.61
CA TYR A 170 -13.54 3.87 -24.88
C TYR A 170 -14.43 2.88 -25.62
N GLU A 171 -15.38 2.29 -24.89
CA GLU A 171 -16.39 1.38 -25.40
C GLU A 171 -17.75 2.06 -25.32
N ARG A 172 -18.48 2.05 -26.44
CA ARG A 172 -19.85 2.53 -26.60
C ARG A 172 -20.66 1.48 -27.33
N ASP A 173 -21.78 1.04 -26.77
CA ASP A 173 -22.65 0.01 -27.35
C ASP A 173 -21.93 -1.29 -27.76
N GLY A 174 -20.86 -1.65 -27.06
CA GLY A 174 -20.05 -2.83 -27.33
C GLY A 174 -18.97 -2.64 -28.40
N GLU A 175 -18.89 -1.46 -29.03
CA GLU A 175 -17.85 -1.12 -30.00
C GLU A 175 -16.75 -0.26 -29.37
N ARG A 176 -15.50 -0.47 -29.79
CA ARG A 176 -14.35 0.29 -29.30
C ARG A 176 -14.03 1.45 -30.24
N HIS A 177 -13.93 2.64 -29.65
CA HIS A 177 -13.57 3.88 -30.32
C HIS A 177 -12.23 4.38 -29.75
N ALA A 178 -11.39 4.92 -30.61
CA ALA A 178 -10.13 5.53 -30.22
C ALA A 178 -10.14 7.02 -30.56
N VAL A 179 -9.73 7.85 -29.61
CA VAL A 179 -9.63 9.31 -29.78
C VAL A 179 -8.33 9.81 -29.18
N THR A 180 -7.82 10.89 -29.71
CA THR A 180 -6.65 11.59 -29.18
C THR A 180 -7.12 12.88 -28.53
N LEU A 181 -6.81 13.05 -27.25
CA LEU A 181 -7.23 14.21 -26.45
C LEU A 181 -6.02 14.99 -25.99
N GLU A 182 -6.02 16.30 -26.22
CA GLU A 182 -5.03 17.23 -25.69
C GLU A 182 -5.63 17.93 -24.45
N PRO A 183 -5.10 17.65 -23.23
CA PRO A 183 -5.66 18.22 -22.01
C PRO A 183 -5.64 19.76 -22.05
N LYS A 184 -6.77 20.38 -21.70
CA LYS A 184 -6.91 21.84 -21.64
C LYS A 184 -6.73 22.31 -20.21
N GLN A 185 -5.96 23.38 -20.02
CA GLN A 185 -5.78 23.96 -18.71
C GLN A 185 -7.05 24.74 -18.30
N SER A 186 -7.58 24.45 -17.13
CA SER A 186 -8.69 25.17 -16.51
C SER A 186 -8.23 26.50 -15.91
N GLU A 187 -9.16 27.37 -15.51
CA GLU A 187 -8.86 28.64 -14.85
C GLU A 187 -8.02 28.48 -13.57
N ASN A 188 -8.15 27.36 -12.89
CA ASN A 188 -7.38 27.03 -11.68
C ASN A 188 -6.01 26.39 -11.98
N GLY A 189 -5.58 26.36 -13.24
CA GLY A 189 -4.29 25.79 -13.64
C GLY A 189 -4.26 24.26 -13.78
N THR A 190 -5.36 23.55 -13.47
CA THR A 190 -5.45 22.10 -13.57
C THR A 190 -5.72 21.66 -15.02
N TYR A 191 -5.03 20.65 -15.50
CA TYR A 191 -5.28 20.07 -16.81
C TYR A 191 -6.48 19.12 -16.77
N LEU A 192 -7.43 19.32 -17.68
CA LEU A 192 -8.68 18.55 -17.77
C LEU A 192 -8.89 18.01 -19.18
N LEU A 193 -9.43 16.79 -19.27
CA LEU A 193 -9.91 16.20 -20.52
C LEU A 193 -11.37 16.57 -20.82
N GLY A 194 -12.11 17.01 -19.79
CA GLY A 194 -13.47 17.53 -19.92
C GLY A 194 -14.57 16.47 -19.82
N PHE A 195 -14.37 15.43 -19.05
CA PHE A 195 -15.41 14.48 -18.67
C PHE A 195 -15.40 14.19 -17.17
N GLN A 196 -16.52 13.71 -16.66
CA GLN A 196 -16.67 13.28 -15.27
C GLN A 196 -17.07 11.81 -15.22
N GLY A 197 -16.51 11.09 -14.25
CA GLY A 197 -16.93 9.73 -13.93
C GLY A 197 -18.22 9.68 -13.14
N SER A 198 -18.75 8.48 -12.96
CA SER A 198 -20.08 8.27 -12.42
C SER A 198 -20.27 8.81 -11.00
N GLY A 199 -19.24 8.89 -10.17
CA GLY A 199 -19.41 9.14 -8.74
C GLY A 199 -20.38 8.15 -8.05
N VAL A 200 -21.09 7.34 -8.84
CA VAL A 200 -22.05 6.32 -8.41
C VAL A 200 -21.40 4.95 -8.56
N ARG A 201 -21.36 4.20 -7.48
CA ARG A 201 -20.79 2.86 -7.49
C ARG A 201 -21.74 1.84 -8.09
N THR A 202 -21.21 0.99 -8.96
CA THR A 202 -21.95 -0.08 -9.62
C THR A 202 -21.86 -1.37 -8.79
N ARG A 203 -23.01 -1.99 -8.47
CA ARG A 203 -23.03 -3.29 -7.81
C ARG A 203 -22.82 -4.39 -8.86
N GLY A 204 -21.90 -5.28 -8.56
CA GLY A 204 -21.58 -6.43 -9.40
C GLY A 204 -22.01 -7.76 -8.79
N ASN A 205 -21.84 -8.83 -9.57
CA ASN A 205 -21.92 -10.19 -9.05
C ASN A 205 -20.67 -10.56 -8.25
N VAL A 206 -20.62 -11.74 -7.65
CA VAL A 206 -19.51 -12.21 -6.79
C VAL A 206 -18.17 -12.18 -7.56
N PHE A 207 -18.13 -12.59 -8.82
CA PHE A 207 -16.91 -12.59 -9.62
C PHE A 207 -16.42 -11.16 -9.89
N GLN A 208 -17.32 -10.26 -10.23
CA GLN A 208 -17.02 -8.84 -10.41
C GLN A 208 -16.54 -8.19 -9.10
N THR A 209 -17.16 -8.55 -7.98
CA THR A 209 -16.72 -8.07 -6.65
C THR A 209 -15.27 -8.50 -6.37
N ILE A 210 -14.91 -9.76 -6.59
CA ILE A 210 -13.54 -10.26 -6.43
C ILE A 210 -12.59 -9.54 -7.41
N TYR A 211 -12.98 -9.44 -8.68
CA TYR A 211 -12.18 -8.80 -9.72
C TYR A 211 -11.86 -7.34 -9.40
N TYR A 212 -12.87 -6.54 -9.11
CA TYR A 212 -12.67 -5.12 -8.80
C TYR A 212 -11.98 -4.89 -7.47
N SER A 213 -12.15 -5.77 -6.48
CA SER A 213 -11.39 -5.71 -5.23
C SER A 213 -9.89 -5.92 -5.47
N ALA A 214 -9.52 -6.82 -6.38
CA ALA A 214 -8.12 -7.00 -6.77
C ALA A 214 -7.57 -5.75 -7.50
N TYR A 215 -8.38 -5.10 -8.34
CA TYR A 215 -7.99 -3.85 -9.01
C TYR A 215 -7.91 -2.64 -8.06
N GLU A 216 -8.70 -2.60 -6.99
CA GLU A 216 -8.52 -1.61 -5.93
C GLU A 216 -7.14 -1.73 -5.27
N VAL A 217 -6.73 -2.95 -4.93
CA VAL A 217 -5.38 -3.17 -4.36
C VAL A 217 -4.29 -2.84 -5.38
N LYS A 218 -4.46 -3.31 -6.63
CA LYS A 218 -3.54 -3.00 -7.72
C LYS A 218 -3.40 -1.50 -7.94
N TYR A 219 -4.50 -0.75 -7.90
CA TYR A 219 -4.49 0.71 -8.00
C TYR A 219 -3.57 1.34 -6.94
N TRP A 220 -3.69 0.94 -5.68
CA TRP A 220 -2.86 1.47 -4.60
C TRP A 220 -1.39 1.08 -4.73
N ILE A 221 -1.11 -0.15 -5.19
CA ILE A 221 0.26 -0.60 -5.50
C ILE A 221 0.86 0.26 -6.63
N ASP A 222 0.14 0.39 -7.76
CA ASP A 222 0.58 1.20 -8.91
C ASP A 222 0.82 2.66 -8.50
N THR A 223 -0.09 3.24 -7.71
CA THR A 223 0.00 4.61 -7.20
C THR A 223 1.24 4.78 -6.34
N THR A 224 1.48 3.86 -5.40
CA THR A 224 2.67 3.89 -4.53
C THR A 224 3.95 3.82 -5.36
N LEU A 225 4.04 2.88 -6.31
CA LEU A 225 5.21 2.74 -7.17
C LEU A 225 5.44 3.98 -8.05
N LYS A 226 4.38 4.56 -8.61
CA LYS A 226 4.49 5.80 -9.41
C LYS A 226 4.92 6.97 -8.55
N SER A 227 4.35 7.13 -7.35
CA SER A 227 4.71 8.20 -6.41
C SER A 227 6.19 8.08 -5.97
N LEU A 228 6.67 6.86 -5.71
CA LEU A 228 8.09 6.62 -5.45
C LEU A 228 8.95 7.00 -6.66
N GLY A 229 8.53 6.61 -7.88
CA GLY A 229 9.22 7.01 -9.12
C GLY A 229 9.31 8.53 -9.29
N MET A 230 8.22 9.26 -9.00
CA MET A 230 8.19 10.73 -9.04
C MET A 230 9.08 11.36 -7.97
N MET A 231 9.12 10.77 -6.77
CA MET A 231 10.00 11.21 -5.68
C MET A 231 11.48 11.06 -6.07
N PHE A 232 11.89 9.91 -6.59
CA PHE A 232 13.26 9.71 -7.06
C PHE A 232 13.60 10.53 -8.32
N GLY A 233 12.59 10.88 -9.12
CA GLY A 233 12.71 11.77 -10.27
C GLY A 233 12.77 13.26 -9.92
N GLY A 234 12.68 13.62 -8.63
CA GLY A 234 12.71 15.03 -8.19
C GLY A 234 11.46 15.83 -8.57
N GLN A 235 10.34 15.16 -8.87
CA GLN A 235 9.07 15.78 -9.26
C GLN A 235 8.14 16.06 -8.07
N VAL A 236 8.54 15.63 -6.87
CA VAL A 236 7.79 15.78 -5.62
C VAL A 236 8.56 16.71 -4.70
N SER A 237 7.89 17.70 -4.14
CA SER A 237 8.47 18.58 -3.13
C SER A 237 8.59 17.84 -1.78
N ALA A 238 9.54 18.29 -0.94
CA ALA A 238 9.64 17.78 0.43
C ALA A 238 8.35 18.03 1.24
N ASP A 239 7.63 19.10 0.91
CA ASP A 239 6.38 19.47 1.58
C ASP A 239 5.22 18.52 1.23
N ASP A 240 5.31 17.80 0.12
CA ASP A 240 4.31 16.80 -0.32
C ASP A 240 4.48 15.44 0.37
N ILE A 241 5.58 15.24 1.11
CA ILE A 241 5.88 13.97 1.79
C ILE A 241 5.29 14.03 3.20
N SER A 242 4.26 13.22 3.43
CA SER A 242 3.65 13.05 4.75
C SER A 242 4.36 11.97 5.56
N GLY A 243 4.81 12.36 6.75
CA GLY A 243 5.34 11.45 7.75
C GLY A 243 4.26 10.92 8.70
N PRO A 244 4.66 10.30 9.82
CA PRO A 244 3.72 9.72 10.78
C PRO A 244 2.69 10.71 11.33
N VAL A 245 3.09 11.96 11.56
CA VAL A 245 2.21 13.02 12.09
C VAL A 245 1.22 13.47 11.02
N GLY A 246 1.67 13.63 9.78
CA GLY A 246 0.83 13.95 8.63
C GLY A 246 -0.23 12.88 8.38
N ILE A 247 0.15 11.59 8.45
CA ILE A 247 -0.78 10.46 8.29
C ILE A 247 -1.86 10.47 9.40
N VAL A 248 -1.47 10.70 10.66
CA VAL A 248 -2.43 10.82 11.78
C VAL A 248 -3.40 11.99 11.55
N ASN A 249 -2.89 13.11 11.03
CA ASN A 249 -3.72 14.27 10.70
C ASN A 249 -4.72 13.94 9.58
N THR A 250 -4.26 13.32 8.47
CA THR A 250 -5.10 12.89 7.35
C THR A 250 -6.21 11.93 7.79
N ILE A 251 -5.90 10.95 8.66
CA ILE A 251 -6.91 10.06 9.25
C ILE A 251 -7.94 10.88 10.02
N GLY A 252 -7.49 11.87 10.79
CA GLY A 252 -8.37 12.72 11.56
C GLY A 252 -9.27 13.61 10.71
N GLU A 253 -8.73 14.24 9.70
CA GLU A 253 -9.49 15.08 8.75
C GLU A 253 -10.52 14.26 7.99
N THR A 254 -10.13 13.08 7.50
CA THR A 254 -11.06 12.17 6.83
C THR A 254 -12.16 11.70 7.77
N TYR A 255 -11.85 11.42 9.04
CA TYR A 255 -12.85 11.07 10.04
C TYR A 255 -13.85 12.21 10.26
N GLU A 256 -13.37 13.45 10.48
CA GLU A 256 -14.24 14.60 10.73
C GLU A 256 -15.10 14.93 9.49
N ALA A 257 -14.52 14.94 8.29
CA ALA A 257 -15.25 15.16 7.05
C ALA A 257 -16.34 14.11 6.80
N SER A 258 -16.09 12.86 7.19
CA SER A 258 -17.05 11.76 7.00
C SER A 258 -18.20 11.76 8.01
N ARG A 259 -18.07 12.49 9.15
CA ARG A 259 -19.10 12.49 10.21
C ARG A 259 -20.44 13.02 9.77
N GLU A 260 -20.44 14.02 8.89
CA GLU A 260 -21.65 14.65 8.35
C GLU A 260 -22.45 13.67 7.51
N ASP A 261 -21.79 12.74 6.82
CA ASP A 261 -22.40 11.71 5.98
C ASP A 261 -22.94 10.50 6.78
N GLY A 262 -22.61 10.42 8.07
CA GLY A 262 -23.06 9.35 8.98
C GLY A 262 -22.04 8.25 9.23
N GLY A 263 -22.26 7.49 10.30
CA GLY A 263 -21.30 6.51 10.83
C GLY A 263 -20.89 5.41 9.86
N PHE A 264 -21.75 5.04 8.91
CA PHE A 264 -21.43 4.07 7.88
C PHE A 264 -20.34 4.60 6.92
N TYR A 265 -20.41 5.86 6.50
CA TYR A 265 -19.41 6.47 5.63
C TYR A 265 -18.10 6.72 6.36
N VAL A 266 -18.15 7.08 7.66
CA VAL A 266 -16.94 7.12 8.50
C VAL A 266 -16.20 5.80 8.44
N TRP A 267 -16.92 4.70 8.66
CA TRP A 267 -16.33 3.38 8.68
C TRP A 267 -15.74 2.99 7.30
N LEU A 268 -16.47 3.25 6.21
CA LEU A 268 -15.98 2.99 4.84
C LEU A 268 -14.71 3.78 4.53
N ASN A 269 -14.65 5.06 4.90
CA ASN A 269 -13.48 5.89 4.65
C ASN A 269 -12.28 5.46 5.49
N MET A 270 -12.49 5.02 6.74
CA MET A 270 -11.43 4.42 7.55
C MET A 270 -10.90 3.11 6.94
N LEU A 271 -11.77 2.29 6.36
CA LEU A 271 -11.35 1.10 5.62
C LEU A 271 -10.56 1.45 4.36
N ASN A 272 -10.97 2.48 3.59
CA ASN A 272 -10.22 2.95 2.43
C ASN A 272 -8.80 3.40 2.79
N ILE A 273 -8.65 4.17 3.87
CA ILE A 273 -7.32 4.55 4.39
C ILE A 273 -6.53 3.31 4.81
N SER A 274 -7.18 2.33 5.44
CA SER A 274 -6.51 1.08 5.84
C SER A 274 -6.01 0.29 4.63
N ILE A 275 -6.76 0.26 3.50
CA ILE A 275 -6.33 -0.36 2.25
C ILE A 275 -5.09 0.36 1.70
N LEU A 276 -5.15 1.71 1.60
CA LEU A 276 -4.04 2.53 1.15
C LEU A 276 -2.77 2.26 1.99
N LEU A 277 -2.88 2.37 3.31
CA LEU A 277 -1.74 2.20 4.22
C LEU A 277 -1.19 0.78 4.21
N SER A 278 -2.07 -0.24 4.13
CA SER A 278 -1.65 -1.63 4.05
C SER A 278 -0.93 -1.94 2.74
N ALA A 279 -1.46 -1.46 1.61
CA ALA A 279 -0.80 -1.61 0.31
C ALA A 279 0.54 -0.88 0.27
N ASN A 280 0.61 0.36 0.79
CA ASN A 280 1.85 1.12 0.89
C ASN A 280 2.89 0.40 1.74
N LEU A 281 2.52 -0.09 2.92
CA LEU A 281 3.44 -0.83 3.79
C LEU A 281 3.95 -2.10 3.11
N GLY A 282 3.08 -2.82 2.38
CA GLY A 282 3.48 -3.98 1.58
C GLY A 282 4.51 -3.63 0.51
N VAL A 283 4.30 -2.55 -0.26
CA VAL A 283 5.24 -2.09 -1.28
C VAL A 283 6.54 -1.60 -0.66
N MET A 284 6.47 -0.75 0.38
CA MET A 284 7.65 -0.18 1.03
C MET A 284 8.55 -1.26 1.62
N ASN A 285 7.96 -2.28 2.28
CA ASN A 285 8.71 -3.38 2.84
C ASN A 285 9.33 -4.31 1.79
N LEU A 286 8.86 -4.31 0.54
CA LEU A 286 9.49 -5.02 -0.57
C LEU A 286 10.61 -4.24 -1.25
N LEU A 287 10.80 -2.97 -0.95
CA LEU A 287 11.92 -2.19 -1.51
C LEU A 287 13.27 -2.77 -1.04
N PRO A 288 14.29 -2.75 -1.92
CA PRO A 288 15.62 -3.26 -1.60
C PRO A 288 16.40 -2.30 -0.66
N ILE A 289 15.75 -1.90 0.43
CA ILE A 289 16.31 -0.98 1.42
C ILE A 289 16.72 -1.78 2.65
N PRO A 290 17.98 -1.66 3.12
CA PRO A 290 18.40 -2.29 4.36
C PRO A 290 17.48 -1.91 5.55
N ALA A 291 17.34 -2.80 6.50
CA ALA A 291 16.39 -2.76 7.62
C ALA A 291 14.93 -3.08 7.28
N LEU A 292 14.54 -3.15 6.01
CA LEU A 292 13.24 -3.65 5.56
C LEU A 292 13.35 -5.11 5.08
N ASP A 293 12.21 -5.80 4.96
CA ASP A 293 12.15 -7.18 4.46
C ASP A 293 12.76 -7.31 3.06
N GLY A 294 12.52 -6.34 2.19
CA GLY A 294 13.10 -6.28 0.85
C GLY A 294 14.63 -6.26 0.87
N GLY A 295 15.23 -5.59 1.83
CA GLY A 295 16.69 -5.65 2.05
C GLY A 295 17.15 -7.07 2.38
N ARG A 296 16.47 -7.76 3.29
CA ARG A 296 16.76 -9.18 3.61
C ARG A 296 16.53 -10.09 2.39
N LEU A 297 15.47 -9.86 1.61
CA LEU A 297 15.22 -10.61 0.37
C LEU A 297 16.36 -10.46 -0.63
N VAL A 298 16.98 -9.29 -0.75
CA VAL A 298 18.14 -9.10 -1.62
C VAL A 298 19.31 -9.99 -1.20
N PHE A 299 19.63 -10.08 0.10
CA PHE A 299 20.69 -10.97 0.59
C PHE A 299 20.37 -12.45 0.33
N LEU A 300 19.13 -12.87 0.54
CA LEU A 300 18.68 -14.23 0.24
C LEU A 300 18.74 -14.56 -1.26
N LEU A 301 18.35 -13.60 -2.13
CA LEU A 301 18.46 -13.76 -3.58
C LEU A 301 19.93 -13.83 -4.02
N LEU A 302 20.82 -13.04 -3.43
CA LEU A 302 22.26 -13.13 -3.68
C LEU A 302 22.81 -14.49 -3.25
N GLU A 303 22.34 -15.09 -2.14
CA GLU A 303 22.69 -16.44 -1.73
C GLU A 303 22.28 -17.48 -2.80
N VAL A 304 21.05 -17.36 -3.37
CA VAL A 304 20.59 -18.22 -4.47
C VAL A 304 21.54 -18.09 -5.68
N LEU A 305 21.83 -16.87 -6.09
CA LEU A 305 22.73 -16.60 -7.22
C LEU A 305 24.15 -17.13 -6.99
N ARG A 306 24.62 -17.11 -5.75
CA ARG A 306 25.94 -17.65 -5.34
C ARG A 306 25.89 -19.15 -5.04
N ARG A 307 24.84 -19.86 -5.49
CA ARG A 307 24.68 -21.32 -5.32
C ARG A 307 24.72 -21.77 -3.85
N GLY A 308 24.05 -21.03 -2.97
CA GLY A 308 23.93 -21.35 -1.55
C GLY A 308 25.08 -20.84 -0.68
N LYS A 309 26.01 -20.07 -1.21
CA LYS A 309 27.06 -19.43 -0.41
C LYS A 309 26.50 -18.17 0.25
N ARG A 310 26.31 -18.24 1.57
CA ARG A 310 25.83 -17.12 2.37
C ARG A 310 26.80 -15.95 2.39
N ILE A 311 26.26 -14.77 2.60
CA ILE A 311 27.03 -13.60 3.01
C ILE A 311 27.28 -13.74 4.51
N ASP A 312 28.41 -13.23 4.94
CA ASP A 312 28.79 -13.19 6.35
C ASP A 312 27.71 -12.47 7.18
N PRO A 313 27.10 -13.12 8.19
CA PRO A 313 26.01 -12.55 8.99
C PRO A 313 26.38 -11.21 9.66
N GLU A 314 27.65 -11.02 10.06
CA GLU A 314 28.09 -9.76 10.65
C GLU A 314 28.04 -8.62 9.65
N LYS A 315 28.39 -8.89 8.36
CA LYS A 315 28.32 -7.88 7.30
C LYS A 315 26.89 -7.56 6.93
N GLU A 316 26.03 -8.58 6.84
CA GLU A 316 24.60 -8.40 6.62
C GLU A 316 23.98 -7.56 7.74
N GLY A 317 24.24 -7.91 9.00
CA GLY A 317 23.79 -7.17 10.19
C GLY A 317 24.28 -5.72 10.19
N MET A 318 25.55 -5.46 9.81
CA MET A 318 26.09 -4.10 9.72
C MET A 318 25.34 -3.27 8.65
N VAL A 319 25.07 -3.84 7.49
CA VAL A 319 24.32 -3.16 6.39
C VAL A 319 22.91 -2.82 6.86
N HIS A 320 22.22 -3.77 7.53
CA HIS A 320 20.90 -3.53 8.09
C HIS A 320 20.92 -2.45 9.19
N PHE A 321 21.92 -2.46 10.07
CA PHE A 321 22.07 -1.44 11.11
C PHE A 321 22.28 -0.04 10.53
N VAL A 322 23.17 0.11 9.54
CA VAL A 322 23.38 1.40 8.85
C VAL A 322 22.09 1.85 8.16
N GLY A 323 21.39 0.94 7.48
CA GLY A 323 20.10 1.23 6.86
C GLY A 323 19.06 1.72 7.87
N LEU A 324 18.98 1.07 9.04
CA LEU A 324 18.10 1.48 10.12
C LEU A 324 18.42 2.90 10.61
N MET A 325 19.69 3.22 10.80
CA MET A 325 20.10 4.57 11.21
C MET A 325 19.73 5.62 10.17
N LEU A 326 19.88 5.33 8.89
CA LEU A 326 19.49 6.23 7.80
C LEU A 326 17.96 6.42 7.75
N LEU A 327 17.18 5.34 7.90
CA LEU A 327 15.73 5.42 7.97
C LEU A 327 15.25 6.22 9.17
N MET A 328 15.88 6.04 10.34
CA MET A 328 15.57 6.82 11.54
C MET A 328 15.87 8.32 11.32
N ALA A 329 17.01 8.64 10.71
CA ALA A 329 17.36 10.02 10.39
C ALA A 329 16.36 10.63 9.40
N LEU A 330 15.99 9.89 8.33
CA LEU A 330 14.97 10.32 7.37
C LEU A 330 13.62 10.54 8.06
N MET A 331 13.18 9.62 8.92
CA MET A 331 11.93 9.73 9.66
C MET A 331 11.91 11.00 10.54
N LEU A 332 13.03 11.35 11.19
CA LEU A 332 13.13 12.58 11.98
C LEU A 332 12.98 13.82 11.10
N VAL A 333 13.62 13.86 9.94
CA VAL A 333 13.52 14.98 8.99
C VAL A 333 12.07 15.14 8.50
N VAL A 334 11.43 14.04 8.09
CA VAL A 334 10.03 14.05 7.61
C VAL A 334 9.08 14.46 8.74
N MET A 335 9.31 13.99 9.97
CA MET A 335 8.49 14.38 11.12
C MET A 335 8.62 15.88 11.44
N LEU A 336 9.82 16.45 11.34
CA LEU A 336 10.02 17.90 11.49
C LEU A 336 9.29 18.69 10.40
N ASN A 337 9.28 18.17 9.16
CA ASN A 337 8.52 18.75 8.06
C ASN A 337 7.00 18.69 8.31
N ASP A 338 6.49 17.55 8.80
CA ASP A 338 5.07 17.44 9.20
C ASP A 338 4.67 18.53 10.20
N PHE A 339 5.49 18.73 11.25
CA PHE A 339 5.20 19.76 12.25
C PHE A 339 5.20 21.17 11.65
N ARG A 340 6.11 21.44 10.70
CA ARG A 340 6.16 22.74 10.01
C ARG A 340 4.92 22.98 9.14
N ASN A 341 4.39 21.92 8.52
CA ASN A 341 3.23 22.03 7.62
C ASN A 341 1.89 22.10 8.39
N ILE A 342 1.87 21.68 9.67
CA ILE A 342 0.65 21.66 10.50
C ILE A 342 0.54 22.91 11.37
N LEU A 343 1.66 23.56 11.72
CA LEU A 343 1.72 24.79 12.51
C LEU A 343 1.63 26.06 11.64
#